data_c2c252a4ccd44ba5af9f4e4af5fe5658
#
_entry.id   c2c252a4ccd44ba5af9f4e4af5fe5658
#
_cell.length_a   1.000
_cell.length_b   1.000
_cell.length_c   1.000
_cell.angle_alpha   90.00
_cell.angle_beta   90.00
_cell.angle_gamma   90.00
#
_symmetry.space_group_name_H-M   'P 1'
#
loop_
_entity.id
_entity.type
_entity.pdbx_description
1 polymer ?
#
loop_
_entity_poly.entity_id
_entity_poly.type
_entity_poly.pdbx_seq_one_letter_code
_entity_poly.pdbx_strand_id
1 'polypeptide(L)'
;MIKHFFSLLILTIFFGCSPIKKINSNVISGEFDKAINKTISELKKTKNKTKIIQYESILLDIYNRSVISSKDIIGRLKKDGNPEYFDDIYFEYNKLINRENKLKNISNERLKFNFENYDSELINYRYKASEYLLNISESLISNNNKYDYRNAYEYLMVIESINPNYLKTRSLINLCLMNGSDKILLSLLNDSKSIIHEEFENDLLNINSYDLNSKWKSFYTKNNPYKGNYDYFIDLSFKSFLISPERIVEKEVEREKNIIDGWTYQLDSDGNVMKDSLGNDIKIDKIVTISAKTIEFFQSKSATVLAEVRYLDSQKNIIDKFPLDSEFWFRNIYLEFWGDIRALTKGEIKLSKKSFIPFPSDEILIYNNSENIKRKLKSIIKSFR
;
A
#
# COMPACT_ATOMS: atom_id res chain seq x y z
N MET A 1 3.23 -34.39 -58.61
CA MET A 1 3.73 -34.20 -57.22
C MET A 1 2.74 -33.32 -56.50
N ILE A 2 1.86 -33.91 -55.69
CA ILE A 2 0.75 -33.27 -54.99
C ILE A 2 1.22 -33.01 -53.56
N LYS A 3 1.35 -31.75 -53.18
CA LYS A 3 1.65 -31.36 -51.78
C LYS A 3 0.33 -31.30 -51.00
N HIS A 4 0.14 -32.25 -50.09
CA HIS A 4 -0.95 -32.20 -49.09
C HIS A 4 -0.59 -31.19 -48.00
N PHE A 5 -1.38 -30.13 -47.92
CA PHE A 5 -1.38 -29.17 -46.85
C PHE A 5 -2.31 -29.69 -45.74
N PHE A 6 -1.72 -30.28 -44.70
CA PHE A 6 -2.48 -30.76 -43.51
C PHE A 6 -2.74 -29.59 -42.59
N SER A 7 -3.93 -29.00 -42.70
CA SER A 7 -4.42 -27.98 -41.80
C SER A 7 -4.79 -28.63 -40.47
N LEU A 8 -3.92 -28.46 -39.46
CA LEU A 8 -4.16 -28.88 -38.07
C LEU A 8 -5.14 -27.91 -37.43
N LEU A 9 -6.44 -28.22 -37.44
CA LEU A 9 -7.48 -27.49 -36.73
C LEU A 9 -7.31 -27.77 -35.23
N ILE A 10 -6.65 -26.88 -34.49
CA ILE A 10 -6.56 -26.93 -33.00
C ILE A 10 -7.92 -26.59 -32.45
N LEU A 11 -8.69 -27.61 -32.11
CA LEU A 11 -9.94 -27.51 -31.38
C LEU A 11 -9.59 -27.15 -29.91
N THR A 12 -9.52 -25.84 -29.56
CA THR A 12 -9.44 -25.39 -28.18
C THR A 12 -10.74 -25.72 -27.47
N ILE A 13 -10.77 -26.84 -26.79
CA ILE A 13 -11.83 -27.21 -25.86
C ILE A 13 -11.74 -26.24 -24.69
N PHE A 14 -12.54 -25.19 -24.73
CA PHE A 14 -12.83 -24.37 -23.57
C PHE A 14 -13.52 -25.25 -22.52
N PHE A 15 -12.75 -25.81 -21.59
CA PHE A 15 -13.27 -26.34 -20.32
C PHE A 15 -13.81 -25.17 -19.50
N GLY A 16 -14.88 -24.55 -19.95
CA GLY A 16 -15.68 -23.63 -19.13
C GLY A 16 -16.27 -24.42 -17.97
N CYS A 17 -15.72 -24.24 -16.77
CA CYS A 17 -16.32 -24.78 -15.56
C CYS A 17 -17.78 -24.33 -15.52
N SER A 18 -18.75 -25.26 -15.74
CA SER A 18 -20.16 -24.89 -15.77
C SER A 18 -20.49 -24.25 -14.40
N PRO A 19 -21.27 -23.16 -14.35
CA PRO A 19 -21.67 -22.53 -13.10
C PRO A 19 -22.22 -23.52 -12.07
N ILE A 20 -22.94 -24.54 -12.53
CA ILE A 20 -23.50 -25.61 -11.70
C ILE A 20 -22.41 -26.46 -11.03
N LYS A 21 -21.32 -26.81 -11.76
CA LYS A 21 -20.20 -27.54 -11.13
C LYS A 21 -19.59 -26.74 -9.96
N LYS A 22 -19.42 -25.43 -10.14
CA LYS A 22 -18.91 -24.57 -9.08
C LYS A 22 -19.87 -24.43 -7.90
N ILE A 23 -21.18 -24.34 -8.17
CA ILE A 23 -22.23 -24.34 -7.13
C ILE A 23 -22.16 -25.66 -6.33
N ASN A 24 -22.15 -26.80 -7.00
CA ASN A 24 -22.08 -28.11 -6.35
C ASN A 24 -20.79 -28.30 -5.55
N SER A 25 -19.65 -27.84 -6.05
CA SER A 25 -18.40 -27.84 -5.28
C SER A 25 -18.50 -27.08 -3.97
N ASN A 26 -19.12 -25.88 -3.98
CA ASN A 26 -19.35 -25.10 -2.76
C ASN A 26 -20.29 -25.82 -1.77
N VAL A 27 -21.32 -26.53 -2.29
CA VAL A 27 -22.22 -27.33 -1.43
C VAL A 27 -21.48 -28.49 -0.78
N ILE A 28 -20.67 -29.20 -1.53
CA ILE A 28 -19.89 -30.34 -1.03
C ILE A 28 -18.87 -29.90 0.03
N SER A 29 -18.26 -28.71 -0.15
CA SER A 29 -17.35 -28.14 0.84
C SER A 29 -18.03 -27.44 2.03
N GLY A 30 -19.37 -27.47 2.12
CA GLY A 30 -20.14 -26.82 3.19
C GLY A 30 -20.24 -25.29 3.07
N GLU A 31 -19.75 -24.71 1.97
CA GLU A 31 -19.80 -23.26 1.71
C GLU A 31 -21.16 -22.81 1.17
N PHE A 32 -22.22 -23.11 1.92
CA PHE A 32 -23.62 -22.88 1.49
C PHE A 32 -23.89 -21.42 1.10
N ASP A 33 -23.33 -20.46 1.82
CA ASP A 33 -23.55 -19.02 1.51
C ASP A 33 -22.96 -18.63 0.17
N LYS A 34 -21.79 -19.18 -0.20
CA LYS A 34 -21.20 -18.99 -1.54
C LYS A 34 -22.04 -19.66 -2.61
N ALA A 35 -22.57 -20.86 -2.34
CA ALA A 35 -23.43 -21.58 -3.26
C ALA A 35 -24.75 -20.83 -3.51
N ILE A 36 -25.42 -20.35 -2.46
CA ILE A 36 -26.65 -19.52 -2.53
C ILE A 36 -26.38 -18.25 -3.36
N ASN A 37 -25.36 -17.48 -3.01
CA ASN A 37 -25.04 -16.24 -3.70
C ASN A 37 -24.75 -16.47 -5.19
N LYS A 38 -24.02 -17.54 -5.54
CA LYS A 38 -23.71 -17.91 -6.93
C LYS A 38 -24.97 -18.29 -7.67
N THR A 39 -25.85 -19.10 -7.08
CA THR A 39 -27.11 -19.53 -7.70
C THR A 39 -28.04 -18.34 -7.96
N ILE A 40 -28.17 -17.43 -7.00
CA ILE A 40 -28.94 -16.18 -7.15
C ILE A 40 -28.38 -15.33 -8.29
N SER A 41 -27.05 -15.23 -8.38
CA SER A 41 -26.39 -14.47 -9.47
C SER A 41 -26.70 -15.06 -10.86
N GLU A 42 -26.71 -16.40 -10.99
CA GLU A 42 -27.01 -17.07 -12.25
C GLU A 42 -28.52 -16.95 -12.60
N LEU A 43 -29.40 -17.03 -11.59
CA LEU A 43 -30.84 -16.78 -11.75
C LEU A 43 -31.11 -15.36 -12.33
N LYS A 44 -30.44 -14.36 -11.81
CA LYS A 44 -30.63 -12.96 -12.28
C LYS A 44 -30.10 -12.75 -13.71
N LYS A 45 -29.10 -13.53 -14.17
CA LYS A 45 -28.50 -13.37 -15.49
C LYS A 45 -29.23 -14.10 -16.59
N THR A 46 -29.90 -15.23 -16.30
CA THR A 46 -30.52 -16.06 -17.30
C THR A 46 -31.96 -15.65 -17.63
N LYS A 47 -32.27 -15.60 -18.93
CA LYS A 47 -33.62 -15.42 -19.45
C LYS A 47 -34.23 -16.76 -19.94
N ASN A 48 -33.48 -17.84 -19.94
CA ASN A 48 -33.89 -19.14 -20.40
C ASN A 48 -34.79 -19.81 -19.33
N LYS A 49 -36.06 -20.08 -19.65
CA LYS A 49 -37.06 -20.64 -18.73
C LYS A 49 -36.60 -21.98 -18.11
N THR A 50 -35.99 -22.85 -18.89
CA THR A 50 -35.49 -24.16 -18.41
C THR A 50 -34.38 -23.99 -17.39
N LYS A 51 -33.45 -23.09 -17.65
CA LYS A 51 -32.34 -22.77 -16.71
C LYS A 51 -32.87 -22.09 -15.45
N ILE A 52 -33.90 -21.24 -15.53
CA ILE A 52 -34.54 -20.62 -14.37
C ILE A 52 -35.07 -21.72 -13.45
N ILE A 53 -35.88 -22.65 -13.98
CA ILE A 53 -36.46 -23.76 -13.20
C ILE A 53 -35.34 -24.61 -12.55
N GLN A 54 -34.27 -24.89 -13.31
CA GLN A 54 -33.13 -25.64 -12.81
C GLN A 54 -32.43 -24.92 -11.64
N TYR A 55 -32.12 -23.61 -11.76
CA TYR A 55 -31.51 -22.85 -10.68
C TYR A 55 -32.43 -22.64 -9.48
N GLU A 56 -33.75 -22.49 -9.70
CA GLU A 56 -34.76 -22.46 -8.62
C GLU A 56 -34.72 -23.76 -7.80
N SER A 57 -34.71 -24.93 -8.47
CA SER A 57 -34.61 -26.22 -7.81
C SER A 57 -33.29 -26.39 -7.03
N ILE A 58 -32.18 -26.00 -7.66
CA ILE A 58 -30.87 -26.04 -7.02
C ILE A 58 -30.84 -25.12 -5.77
N LEU A 59 -31.40 -23.92 -5.85
CA LEU A 59 -31.44 -22.97 -4.76
C LEU A 59 -32.23 -23.51 -3.57
N LEU A 60 -33.36 -24.15 -3.83
CA LEU A 60 -34.20 -24.79 -2.80
C LEU A 60 -33.44 -25.93 -2.11
N ASP A 61 -32.76 -26.81 -2.87
CA ASP A 61 -31.97 -27.91 -2.32
C ASP A 61 -30.81 -27.38 -1.45
N ILE A 62 -30.06 -26.36 -1.92
CA ILE A 62 -28.97 -25.74 -1.15
C ILE A 62 -29.49 -25.16 0.17
N TYR A 63 -30.61 -24.43 0.13
CA TYR A 63 -31.19 -23.85 1.33
C TYR A 63 -31.55 -24.94 2.33
N ASN A 64 -32.29 -25.97 1.91
CA ASN A 64 -32.70 -27.07 2.80
C ASN A 64 -31.51 -27.78 3.44
N ARG A 65 -30.47 -28.10 2.66
CA ARG A 65 -29.22 -28.68 3.19
C ARG A 65 -28.50 -27.73 4.15
N SER A 66 -28.50 -26.45 3.87
CA SER A 66 -27.87 -25.46 4.74
C SER A 66 -28.59 -25.32 6.07
N VAL A 67 -29.93 -25.42 6.07
CA VAL A 67 -30.75 -25.42 7.31
C VAL A 67 -30.49 -26.67 8.14
N ILE A 68 -30.50 -27.85 7.51
CA ILE A 68 -30.21 -29.11 8.20
C ILE A 68 -28.83 -29.05 8.82
N SER A 69 -27.81 -28.65 8.07
CA SER A 69 -26.42 -28.55 8.56
C SER A 69 -26.30 -27.59 9.75
N SER A 70 -26.87 -26.39 9.69
CA SER A 70 -26.83 -25.43 10.79
C SER A 70 -27.59 -25.96 12.03
N LYS A 71 -28.74 -26.59 11.84
CA LYS A 71 -29.51 -27.20 12.95
C LYS A 71 -28.75 -28.36 13.62
N ASP A 72 -28.04 -29.18 12.85
CA ASP A 72 -27.20 -30.26 13.37
C ASP A 72 -26.03 -29.72 14.18
N ILE A 73 -25.38 -28.63 13.71
CA ILE A 73 -24.32 -27.96 14.47
C ILE A 73 -24.88 -27.41 15.77
N ILE A 74 -25.94 -26.61 15.70
CA ILE A 74 -26.60 -26.03 16.89
C ILE A 74 -27.02 -27.14 17.87
N GLY A 75 -27.61 -28.22 17.38
CA GLY A 75 -28.05 -29.34 18.22
C GLY A 75 -26.92 -30.01 18.97
N ARG A 76 -25.78 -30.21 18.31
CA ARG A 76 -24.56 -30.74 18.93
C ARG A 76 -24.01 -29.81 20.01
N LEU A 77 -23.82 -28.52 19.68
CA LEU A 77 -23.28 -27.53 20.61
C LEU A 77 -24.19 -27.31 21.83
N LYS A 78 -25.52 -27.28 21.63
CA LYS A 78 -26.50 -27.22 22.73
C LYS A 78 -26.46 -28.47 23.62
N LYS A 79 -26.28 -29.65 23.04
CA LYS A 79 -26.19 -30.91 23.78
C LYS A 79 -24.91 -31.01 24.60
N ASP A 80 -23.80 -30.48 24.12
CA ASP A 80 -22.53 -30.38 24.85
C ASP A 80 -22.69 -29.48 26.07
N GLY A 81 -23.42 -28.36 25.92
CA GLY A 81 -23.75 -27.48 27.04
C GLY A 81 -22.60 -26.56 27.49
N ASN A 82 -21.43 -26.62 26.85
CA ASN A 82 -20.30 -25.78 27.22
C ASN A 82 -20.59 -24.30 26.84
N PRO A 83 -20.51 -23.38 27.81
CA PRO A 83 -20.69 -21.94 27.54
C PRO A 83 -19.74 -21.33 26.50
N GLU A 84 -18.59 -21.95 26.26
CA GLU A 84 -17.63 -21.54 25.21
C GLU A 84 -18.26 -21.53 23.82
N TYR A 85 -19.33 -22.29 23.59
CA TYR A 85 -19.99 -22.37 22.29
C TYR A 85 -21.17 -21.42 22.13
N PHE A 86 -21.43 -20.50 23.06
CA PHE A 86 -22.57 -19.61 22.97
C PHE A 86 -22.48 -18.64 21.77
N ASP A 87 -21.31 -18.13 21.45
CA ASP A 87 -21.09 -17.30 20.26
C ASP A 87 -21.15 -18.12 18.97
N ASP A 88 -20.63 -19.35 18.93
CA ASP A 88 -20.78 -20.26 17.79
C ASP A 88 -22.25 -20.55 17.50
N ILE A 89 -23.06 -20.81 18.54
CA ILE A 89 -24.52 -21.02 18.39
C ILE A 89 -25.20 -19.74 17.89
N TYR A 90 -24.81 -18.57 18.41
CA TYR A 90 -25.30 -17.29 17.92
C TYR A 90 -24.98 -17.12 16.43
N PHE A 91 -23.73 -17.37 16.00
CA PHE A 91 -23.33 -17.22 14.61
C PHE A 91 -24.07 -18.20 13.69
N GLU A 92 -24.38 -19.42 14.12
CA GLU A 92 -25.17 -20.37 13.34
C GLU A 92 -26.62 -19.87 13.16
N TYR A 93 -27.29 -19.37 14.21
CA TYR A 93 -28.61 -18.75 14.08
C TYR A 93 -28.58 -17.51 13.17
N ASN A 94 -27.57 -16.69 13.29
CA ASN A 94 -27.39 -15.53 12.43
C ASN A 94 -27.19 -15.92 10.95
N LYS A 95 -26.49 -17.02 10.65
CA LYS A 95 -26.40 -17.58 9.29
C LYS A 95 -27.75 -17.99 8.76
N LEU A 96 -28.59 -18.68 9.56
CA LEU A 96 -29.95 -19.07 9.19
C LEU A 96 -30.79 -17.84 8.82
N ILE A 97 -30.86 -16.84 9.68
CA ILE A 97 -31.61 -15.61 9.46
C ILE A 97 -31.12 -14.84 8.23
N ASN A 98 -29.82 -14.74 8.06
CA ASN A 98 -29.23 -14.04 6.91
C ASN A 98 -29.54 -14.75 5.58
N ARG A 99 -29.55 -16.09 5.54
CA ARG A 99 -29.95 -16.87 4.37
C ARG A 99 -31.42 -16.64 4.05
N GLU A 100 -32.30 -16.71 5.05
CA GLU A 100 -33.75 -16.44 4.88
C GLU A 100 -34.01 -15.04 4.35
N ASN A 101 -33.40 -14.01 4.93
CA ASN A 101 -33.58 -12.63 4.49
C ASN A 101 -33.10 -12.41 3.03
N LYS A 102 -32.03 -13.09 2.59
CA LYS A 102 -31.63 -13.07 1.18
C LYS A 102 -32.65 -13.72 0.25
N LEU A 103 -33.29 -14.78 0.71
CA LEU A 103 -34.21 -15.59 -0.09
C LEU A 103 -35.64 -15.06 -0.11
N LYS A 104 -36.09 -14.34 0.94
CA LYS A 104 -37.41 -13.68 1.00
C LYS A 104 -37.68 -12.80 -0.23
N ASN A 105 -36.65 -12.07 -0.71
CA ASN A 105 -36.77 -11.18 -1.86
C ASN A 105 -36.80 -11.90 -3.23
N ILE A 106 -36.62 -13.22 -3.25
CA ILE A 106 -36.54 -14.03 -4.48
C ILE A 106 -37.66 -15.05 -4.52
N SER A 107 -38.34 -15.24 -3.39
CA SER A 107 -39.48 -16.14 -3.26
C SER A 107 -40.58 -15.75 -4.24
N ASN A 108 -41.15 -16.74 -4.95
CA ASN A 108 -42.27 -16.60 -5.89
C ASN A 108 -43.20 -17.80 -5.75
N GLU A 109 -44.26 -17.85 -6.53
CA GLU A 109 -45.26 -18.95 -6.46
C GLU A 109 -44.65 -20.34 -6.66
N ARG A 110 -43.58 -20.45 -7.44
CA ARG A 110 -42.87 -21.73 -7.72
C ARG A 110 -41.78 -22.04 -6.72
N LEU A 111 -41.15 -20.98 -6.16
CA LEU A 111 -40.01 -21.11 -5.26
C LEU A 111 -40.46 -20.79 -3.83
N LYS A 112 -41.01 -21.81 -3.17
CA LYS A 112 -41.53 -21.72 -1.79
C LYS A 112 -40.50 -22.28 -0.83
N PHE A 113 -39.95 -21.40 0.02
CA PHE A 113 -39.06 -21.78 1.12
C PHE A 113 -39.87 -21.96 2.40
N ASN A 114 -39.50 -22.93 3.22
CA ASN A 114 -40.04 -23.07 4.56
C ASN A 114 -39.17 -22.28 5.54
N PHE A 115 -39.53 -21.02 5.80
CA PHE A 115 -38.80 -20.15 6.72
C PHE A 115 -39.31 -20.39 8.16
N GLU A 116 -38.38 -20.36 9.10
CA GLU A 116 -38.68 -20.47 10.53
C GLU A 116 -38.24 -19.19 11.25
N ASN A 117 -38.84 -18.84 12.36
CA ASN A 117 -38.45 -17.69 13.15
C ASN A 117 -37.43 -18.10 14.20
N TYR A 118 -36.18 -17.57 14.07
CA TYR A 118 -35.09 -17.79 15.00
C TYR A 118 -34.73 -16.54 15.83
N ASP A 119 -35.53 -15.47 15.78
CA ASP A 119 -35.21 -14.19 16.41
C ASP A 119 -35.02 -14.31 17.93
N SER A 120 -35.94 -15.05 18.60
CA SER A 120 -35.88 -15.28 20.05
C SER A 120 -34.60 -16.02 20.46
N GLU A 121 -34.24 -17.04 19.69
CA GLU A 121 -33.01 -17.82 19.92
C GLU A 121 -31.74 -17.01 19.66
N LEU A 122 -31.73 -16.26 18.58
CA LEU A 122 -30.61 -15.36 18.27
C LEU A 122 -30.39 -14.35 19.39
N ILE A 123 -31.48 -13.72 19.88
CA ILE A 123 -31.40 -12.75 20.97
C ILE A 123 -30.91 -13.44 22.26
N ASN A 124 -31.43 -14.61 22.61
CA ASN A 124 -31.01 -15.35 23.79
C ASN A 124 -29.52 -15.67 23.75
N TYR A 125 -29.01 -16.23 22.64
CA TYR A 125 -27.59 -16.60 22.54
C TYR A 125 -26.69 -15.39 22.38
N ARG A 126 -27.16 -14.27 21.81
CA ARG A 126 -26.44 -13.00 21.82
C ARG A 126 -26.10 -12.54 23.24
N TYR A 127 -27.10 -12.58 24.15
CA TYR A 127 -26.89 -12.16 25.55
C TYR A 127 -26.01 -13.18 26.31
N LYS A 128 -26.28 -14.49 26.16
CA LYS A 128 -25.45 -15.54 26.79
C LYS A 128 -23.99 -15.46 26.37
N ALA A 129 -23.72 -15.32 25.09
CA ALA A 129 -22.38 -15.16 24.59
C ALA A 129 -21.71 -13.87 25.09
N SER A 130 -22.45 -12.73 25.07
CA SER A 130 -21.93 -11.47 25.57
C SER A 130 -21.56 -11.52 27.04
N GLU A 131 -22.40 -12.11 27.88
CA GLU A 131 -22.15 -12.27 29.33
C GLU A 131 -20.96 -13.18 29.61
N TYR A 132 -20.91 -14.35 28.96
CA TYR A 132 -19.85 -15.32 29.12
C TYR A 132 -18.48 -14.76 28.70
N LEU A 133 -18.42 -14.17 27.51
CA LEU A 133 -17.18 -13.56 26.98
C LEU A 133 -16.72 -12.35 27.80
N LEU A 134 -17.66 -11.57 28.36
CA LEU A 134 -17.32 -10.46 29.25
C LEU A 134 -16.68 -10.97 30.54
N ASN A 135 -17.25 -11.99 31.18
CA ASN A 135 -16.72 -12.58 32.40
C ASN A 135 -15.31 -13.16 32.20
N ILE A 136 -15.06 -13.85 31.08
CA ILE A 136 -13.69 -14.32 30.72
C ILE A 136 -12.75 -13.13 30.52
N SER A 137 -13.19 -12.11 29.77
CA SER A 137 -12.37 -10.92 29.53
C SER A 137 -11.97 -10.22 30.82
N GLU A 138 -12.89 -10.06 31.76
CA GLU A 138 -12.62 -9.46 33.07
C GLU A 138 -11.65 -10.30 33.91
N SER A 139 -11.79 -11.61 33.88
CA SER A 139 -10.85 -12.53 34.52
C SER A 139 -9.43 -12.41 33.96
N LEU A 140 -9.30 -12.34 32.63
CA LEU A 140 -8.01 -12.14 31.97
C LEU A 140 -7.41 -10.78 32.31
N ILE A 141 -8.23 -9.72 32.31
CA ILE A 141 -7.78 -8.35 32.66
C ILE A 141 -7.27 -8.31 34.11
N SER A 142 -7.90 -9.03 35.02
CA SER A 142 -7.51 -9.06 36.45
C SER A 142 -6.10 -9.65 36.67
N ASN A 143 -5.59 -10.47 35.75
CA ASN A 143 -4.22 -11.02 35.82
C ASN A 143 -3.14 -9.95 35.64
N ASN A 144 -3.51 -8.77 35.13
CA ASN A 144 -2.61 -7.65 34.86
C ASN A 144 -1.39 -8.03 34.00
N ASN A 145 -1.57 -8.95 33.05
CA ASN A 145 -0.56 -9.47 32.16
C ASN A 145 -0.81 -8.96 30.74
N LYS A 146 0.22 -8.54 30.03
CA LYS A 146 0.13 -7.98 28.67
C LYS A 146 -0.54 -8.93 27.68
N TYR A 147 -0.20 -10.21 27.73
CA TYR A 147 -0.79 -11.21 26.83
C TYR A 147 -2.27 -11.47 27.15
N ASP A 148 -2.62 -11.44 28.45
CA ASP A 148 -4.01 -11.59 28.88
C ASP A 148 -4.87 -10.40 28.46
N TYR A 149 -4.34 -9.17 28.48
CA TYR A 149 -5.00 -8.01 27.87
C TYR A 149 -5.24 -8.20 26.36
N ARG A 150 -4.27 -8.77 25.63
CA ARG A 150 -4.44 -9.06 24.21
C ARG A 150 -5.52 -10.12 23.95
N ASN A 151 -5.55 -11.17 24.76
CA ASN A 151 -6.57 -12.23 24.68
C ASN A 151 -7.97 -11.67 25.04
N ALA A 152 -8.06 -10.90 26.12
CA ALA A 152 -9.31 -10.24 26.53
C ALA A 152 -9.86 -9.32 25.42
N TYR A 153 -8.96 -8.60 24.73
CA TYR A 153 -9.35 -7.75 23.59
C TYR A 153 -10.05 -8.56 22.49
N GLU A 154 -9.57 -9.74 22.13
CA GLU A 154 -10.20 -10.55 21.06
C GLU A 154 -11.62 -10.97 21.48
N TYR A 155 -11.84 -11.42 22.72
CA TYR A 155 -13.16 -11.72 23.23
C TYR A 155 -14.09 -10.51 23.27
N LEU A 156 -13.60 -9.36 23.72
CA LEU A 156 -14.35 -8.10 23.75
C LEU A 156 -14.74 -7.65 22.34
N MET A 157 -13.89 -7.87 21.33
CA MET A 157 -14.20 -7.57 19.94
C MET A 157 -15.30 -8.48 19.38
N VAL A 158 -15.38 -9.75 19.81
CA VAL A 158 -16.53 -10.61 19.49
C VAL A 158 -17.80 -10.03 20.08
N ILE A 159 -17.79 -9.62 21.36
CA ILE A 159 -18.95 -8.97 21.99
C ILE A 159 -19.38 -7.73 21.19
N GLU A 160 -18.44 -6.83 20.85
CA GLU A 160 -18.77 -5.61 20.10
C GLU A 160 -19.37 -5.93 18.72
N SER A 161 -18.99 -7.07 18.10
CA SER A 161 -19.53 -7.51 16.80
C SER A 161 -20.94 -8.07 16.89
N ILE A 162 -21.28 -8.78 17.98
CA ILE A 162 -22.59 -9.45 18.15
C ILE A 162 -23.59 -8.61 18.92
N ASN A 163 -23.12 -7.78 19.85
CA ASN A 163 -23.91 -6.95 20.74
C ASN A 163 -23.25 -5.58 20.99
N PRO A 164 -23.26 -4.67 19.98
CA PRO A 164 -22.57 -3.39 20.07
C PRO A 164 -22.97 -2.57 21.31
N ASN A 165 -22.00 -1.95 21.96
CA ASN A 165 -22.17 -1.17 23.19
C ASN A 165 -22.68 -1.97 24.41
N TYR A 166 -22.44 -3.29 24.45
CA TYR A 166 -22.84 -4.10 25.58
C TYR A 166 -22.07 -3.68 26.85
N LEU A 167 -22.80 -3.20 27.86
CA LEU A 167 -22.24 -2.79 29.15
C LEU A 167 -20.96 -1.92 29.00
N LYS A 168 -19.86 -2.32 29.66
CA LYS A 168 -18.57 -1.62 29.68
C LYS A 168 -17.56 -2.11 28.61
N THR A 169 -18.03 -2.88 27.62
CA THR A 169 -17.15 -3.52 26.59
C THR A 169 -16.18 -2.54 25.95
N ARG A 170 -16.66 -1.37 25.51
CA ARG A 170 -15.79 -0.37 24.85
C ARG A 170 -14.71 0.22 25.75
N SER A 171 -15.03 0.47 27.03
CA SER A 171 -14.03 0.94 27.97
C SER A 171 -12.96 -0.13 28.25
N LEU A 172 -13.36 -1.40 28.31
CA LEU A 172 -12.44 -2.53 28.47
C LEU A 172 -11.58 -2.76 27.23
N ILE A 173 -12.13 -2.59 26.02
CA ILE A 173 -11.37 -2.63 24.77
C ILE A 173 -10.23 -1.59 24.80
N ASN A 174 -10.53 -0.34 25.19
CA ASN A 174 -9.53 0.71 25.31
C ASN A 174 -8.48 0.39 26.38
N LEU A 175 -8.89 -0.16 27.51
CA LEU A 175 -7.98 -0.61 28.58
C LEU A 175 -7.05 -1.70 28.06
N CYS A 176 -7.57 -2.67 27.33
CA CYS A 176 -6.79 -3.76 26.74
C CYS A 176 -5.78 -3.24 25.70
N LEU A 177 -6.18 -2.30 24.84
CA LEU A 177 -5.26 -1.66 23.89
C LEU A 177 -4.14 -0.90 24.60
N MET A 178 -4.49 -0.17 25.66
CA MET A 178 -3.53 0.62 26.44
C MET A 178 -2.49 -0.28 27.15
N ASN A 179 -2.94 -1.34 27.82
CA ASN A 179 -2.07 -2.18 28.65
C ASN A 179 -1.47 -3.36 27.86
N GLY A 180 -2.12 -3.81 26.78
CA GLY A 180 -1.63 -4.85 25.90
C GLY A 180 -0.57 -4.41 24.89
N SER A 181 -0.43 -3.08 24.63
CA SER A 181 0.53 -2.56 23.67
C SER A 181 1.94 -2.45 24.26
N ASP A 182 2.94 -2.82 23.45
CA ASP A 182 4.34 -2.58 23.76
C ASP A 182 4.64 -1.08 23.70
N LYS A 183 5.32 -0.57 24.71
CA LYS A 183 5.76 0.83 24.82
C LYS A 183 7.21 0.91 24.36
N ILE A 184 7.45 1.60 23.27
CA ILE A 184 8.75 1.63 22.59
C ILE A 184 9.25 3.08 22.59
N LEU A 185 10.43 3.32 23.16
CA LEU A 185 11.08 4.61 23.12
C LEU A 185 12.03 4.67 21.91
N LEU A 186 11.83 5.64 21.03
CA LEU A 186 12.79 6.00 20.00
C LEU A 186 13.68 7.13 20.49
N SER A 187 14.99 6.90 20.47
CA SER A 187 16.02 7.84 20.90
C SER A 187 17.01 8.13 19.78
N LEU A 188 17.56 9.34 19.76
CA LEU A 188 18.70 9.70 18.93
C LEU A 188 19.94 9.80 19.80
N LEU A 189 21.03 9.16 19.34
CA LEU A 189 22.33 9.20 19.98
C LEU A 189 23.36 9.74 18.99
N ASN A 190 24.17 10.68 19.43
CA ASN A 190 25.24 11.24 18.61
C ASN A 190 26.58 10.69 19.07
N ASP A 191 27.02 9.62 18.43
CA ASP A 191 28.36 9.04 18.61
C ASP A 191 29.37 9.66 17.61
N SER A 192 28.93 10.62 16.77
CA SER A 192 29.80 11.35 15.85
C SER A 192 30.53 12.49 16.58
N LYS A 193 31.57 13.03 15.95
CA LYS A 193 32.26 14.24 16.43
C LYS A 193 31.58 15.54 15.97
N SER A 194 30.52 15.44 15.17
CA SER A 194 29.81 16.59 14.58
C SER A 194 28.68 17.06 15.47
N ILE A 195 28.38 18.35 15.42
CA ILE A 195 27.21 18.92 16.09
C ILE A 195 25.97 18.57 15.26
N ILE A 196 24.95 18.05 15.92
CA ILE A 196 23.63 17.81 15.32
C ILE A 196 22.75 19.03 15.67
N HIS A 197 22.22 19.69 14.62
CA HIS A 197 21.31 20.80 14.81
C HIS A 197 19.95 20.32 15.39
N GLU A 198 19.38 21.11 16.28
CA GLU A 198 18.14 20.80 16.97
C GLU A 198 16.96 20.57 16.01
N GLU A 199 16.90 21.35 14.92
CA GLU A 199 15.85 21.19 13.91
C GLU A 199 15.91 19.81 13.23
N PHE A 200 17.10 19.33 12.90
CA PHE A 200 17.30 17.99 12.33
C PHE A 200 16.91 16.89 13.33
N GLU A 201 17.28 17.05 14.61
CA GLU A 201 16.90 16.10 15.65
C GLU A 201 15.39 16.10 15.88
N ASN A 202 14.75 17.26 15.99
CA ASN A 202 13.31 17.38 16.17
C ASN A 202 12.52 16.81 14.99
N ASP A 203 13.01 17.01 13.77
CA ASP A 203 12.40 16.44 12.57
C ASP A 203 12.46 14.91 12.58
N LEU A 204 13.60 14.34 12.94
CA LEU A 204 13.75 12.88 13.07
C LEU A 204 12.96 12.29 14.24
N LEU A 205 12.72 13.03 15.32
CA LEU A 205 11.91 12.60 16.46
C LEU A 205 10.41 12.88 16.30
N ASN A 206 9.98 13.44 15.19
CA ASN A 206 8.56 13.59 14.87
C ASN A 206 7.94 12.27 14.47
N ILE A 207 7.63 11.42 15.45
CA ILE A 207 7.09 10.06 15.28
C ILE A 207 5.78 10.04 14.48
N ASN A 208 4.97 11.08 14.55
CA ASN A 208 3.71 11.14 13.83
C ASN A 208 3.92 11.05 12.29
N SER A 209 5.10 11.48 11.81
CA SER A 209 5.45 11.38 10.39
C SER A 209 5.80 9.95 9.94
N TYR A 210 6.05 9.03 10.86
CA TYR A 210 6.49 7.67 10.54
C TYR A 210 5.35 6.66 10.40
N ASP A 211 4.15 6.95 10.94
CA ASP A 211 3.04 6.00 10.95
C ASP A 211 3.49 4.61 11.47
N LEU A 212 4.12 4.60 12.64
CA LEU A 212 4.70 3.41 13.25
C LEU A 212 3.75 2.70 14.20
N ASN A 213 2.82 3.45 14.81
CA ASN A 213 1.88 2.89 15.77
C ASN A 213 1.03 1.81 15.11
N SER A 214 0.80 0.74 15.85
CA SER A 214 -0.06 -0.36 15.44
C SER A 214 -0.92 -0.81 16.62
N LYS A 215 -1.80 -1.78 16.41
CA LYS A 215 -2.67 -2.32 17.45
C LYS A 215 -1.92 -2.62 18.76
N TRP A 216 -0.71 -3.21 18.65
CA TRP A 216 0.05 -3.69 19.80
C TRP A 216 1.42 -3.02 19.97
N LYS A 217 1.70 -1.92 19.27
CA LYS A 217 2.95 -1.18 19.40
C LYS A 217 2.65 0.32 19.46
N SER A 218 3.15 1.00 20.49
CA SER A 218 3.05 2.44 20.70
C SER A 218 4.45 3.03 20.82
N PHE A 219 4.77 4.00 19.96
CA PHE A 219 6.08 4.62 19.92
C PHE A 219 6.07 5.98 20.60
N TYR A 220 7.12 6.27 21.33
CA TYR A 220 7.33 7.47 22.09
C TYR A 220 8.71 8.06 21.83
N THR A 221 8.90 9.35 22.13
CA THR A 221 10.18 10.04 22.05
C THR A 221 10.37 10.93 23.27
N LYS A 222 11.54 11.56 23.38
CA LYS A 222 11.78 12.59 24.42
C LYS A 222 10.77 13.74 24.36
N ASN A 223 10.25 14.07 23.17
CA ASN A 223 9.30 15.16 22.97
C ASN A 223 7.85 14.77 23.32
N ASN A 224 7.56 13.47 23.37
CA ASN A 224 6.27 12.91 23.78
C ASN A 224 6.52 11.64 24.60
N PRO A 225 6.95 11.75 25.88
CA PRO A 225 7.33 10.61 26.69
C PRO A 225 6.11 9.87 27.25
N TYR A 226 6.25 8.56 27.43
CA TYR A 226 5.33 7.76 28.22
C TYR A 226 5.67 7.89 29.72
N LYS A 227 4.66 7.96 30.57
CA LYS A 227 4.82 8.14 32.03
C LYS A 227 5.10 6.83 32.79
N GLY A 228 5.42 5.75 32.10
CA GLY A 228 5.70 4.43 32.69
C GLY A 228 6.99 3.83 32.18
N ASN A 229 7.17 2.55 32.42
CA ASN A 229 8.31 1.80 31.90
C ASN A 229 8.13 1.46 30.42
N TYR A 230 9.24 1.50 29.70
CA TYR A 230 9.27 1.07 28.29
C TYR A 230 9.59 -0.44 28.22
N ASP A 231 8.96 -1.13 27.25
CA ASP A 231 9.24 -2.54 26.97
C ASP A 231 10.47 -2.69 26.09
N TYR A 232 10.65 -1.76 25.16
CA TYR A 232 11.76 -1.76 24.20
C TYR A 232 12.28 -0.33 23.98
N PHE A 233 13.54 -0.27 23.57
CA PHE A 233 14.19 0.95 23.12
C PHE A 233 14.70 0.77 21.70
N ILE A 234 14.60 1.82 20.90
CA ILE A 234 15.20 1.90 19.57
C ILE A 234 16.10 3.13 19.56
N ASP A 235 17.40 2.90 19.47
CA ASP A 235 18.39 3.95 19.39
C ASP A 235 18.86 4.12 17.95
N LEU A 236 18.67 5.30 17.38
CA LEU A 236 19.32 5.74 16.16
C LEU A 236 20.61 6.44 16.54
N SER A 237 21.75 5.76 16.39
CA SER A 237 23.08 6.25 16.76
C SER A 237 23.81 6.74 15.52
N PHE A 238 24.06 8.06 15.42
CA PHE A 238 24.86 8.64 14.35
C PHE A 238 26.34 8.40 14.59
N LYS A 239 27.03 7.83 13.59
CA LYS A 239 28.46 7.48 13.64
C LYS A 239 29.34 8.51 12.96
N SER A 240 28.92 9.01 11.82
CA SER A 240 29.67 10.08 11.11
C SER A 240 28.81 10.83 10.10
N PHE A 241 29.22 12.07 9.84
CA PHE A 241 28.71 12.91 8.77
C PHE A 241 29.88 13.22 7.83
N LEU A 242 29.79 12.74 6.60
CA LEU A 242 30.84 12.91 5.59
C LEU A 242 30.34 13.91 4.54
N ILE A 243 31.02 15.05 4.45
CA ILE A 243 30.69 16.10 3.48
C ILE A 243 31.72 16.06 2.37
N SER A 244 31.28 16.01 1.12
CA SER A 244 32.20 16.13 -0.02
C SER A 244 32.63 17.59 -0.21
N PRO A 245 33.81 17.83 -0.77
CA PRO A 245 34.16 19.18 -1.21
C PRO A 245 33.18 19.67 -2.30
N GLU A 246 33.08 20.99 -2.42
CA GLU A 246 32.42 21.64 -3.54
C GLU A 246 33.16 21.32 -4.83
N ARG A 247 32.43 20.91 -5.86
CA ARG A 247 33.05 20.54 -7.14
C ARG A 247 32.29 21.20 -8.28
N ILE A 248 33.06 21.83 -9.16
CA ILE A 248 32.62 22.33 -10.46
C ILE A 248 33.46 21.61 -11.52
N VAL A 249 32.79 20.97 -12.46
CA VAL A 249 33.43 20.36 -13.62
C VAL A 249 32.94 21.09 -14.86
N GLU A 250 33.85 21.51 -15.69
CA GLU A 250 33.57 22.23 -16.95
C GLU A 250 33.75 21.27 -18.12
N LYS A 251 32.86 21.37 -19.09
CA LYS A 251 32.95 20.66 -20.37
C LYS A 251 32.73 21.62 -21.52
N GLU A 252 33.78 21.84 -22.27
CA GLU A 252 33.76 22.69 -23.46
C GLU A 252 33.39 21.87 -24.70
N VAL A 253 32.48 22.41 -25.54
CA VAL A 253 32.08 21.79 -26.79
C VAL A 253 31.84 22.88 -27.84
N GLU A 254 32.37 22.69 -29.05
CA GLU A 254 32.07 23.50 -30.21
C GLU A 254 30.94 22.88 -31.01
N ARG A 255 30.01 23.71 -31.49
CA ARG A 255 28.85 23.32 -32.29
C ARG A 255 28.89 24.02 -33.62
N GLU A 256 28.68 23.26 -34.67
CA GLU A 256 28.45 23.78 -36.02
C GLU A 256 27.19 23.19 -36.61
N LYS A 257 26.47 24.02 -37.37
CA LYS A 257 25.22 23.59 -37.99
C LYS A 257 24.94 24.38 -39.24
N ASN A 258 24.55 23.68 -40.30
CA ASN A 258 24.05 24.29 -41.50
C ASN A 258 22.57 24.63 -41.33
N ILE A 259 22.20 25.86 -41.60
CA ILE A 259 20.81 26.33 -41.57
C ILE A 259 20.47 27.02 -42.89
N ILE A 260 19.20 27.05 -43.26
CA ILE A 260 18.67 27.87 -44.31
C ILE A 260 18.43 29.28 -43.72
N ASP A 261 19.13 30.26 -44.22
CA ASP A 261 19.03 31.65 -43.76
C ASP A 261 18.60 32.55 -44.92
N GLY A 262 17.33 32.40 -45.27
CA GLY A 262 16.73 33.09 -46.42
C GLY A 262 16.96 32.34 -47.75
N TRP A 263 17.02 33.11 -48.84
CA TRP A 263 17.20 32.57 -50.18
C TRP A 263 18.17 33.46 -50.97
N THR A 264 18.73 32.91 -52.04
CA THR A 264 19.49 33.66 -53.06
C THR A 264 18.97 33.31 -54.45
N TYR A 265 19.26 34.16 -55.42
CA TYR A 265 18.94 33.84 -56.81
C TYR A 265 19.89 32.76 -57.34
N GLN A 266 19.34 31.83 -58.11
CA GLN A 266 20.16 30.90 -58.88
C GLN A 266 20.75 31.67 -60.08
N LEU A 267 22.09 31.61 -60.20
CA LEU A 267 22.79 32.29 -61.28
C LEU A 267 23.22 31.26 -62.34
N ASP A 268 23.25 31.70 -63.61
CA ASP A 268 23.88 30.97 -64.73
C ASP A 268 25.40 31.12 -64.71
N SER A 269 26.10 30.52 -65.72
CA SER A 269 27.57 30.61 -65.87
C SER A 269 28.10 32.00 -66.09
N ASP A 270 27.27 32.93 -66.55
CA ASP A 270 27.62 34.32 -66.85
C ASP A 270 27.26 35.27 -65.70
N GLY A 271 26.69 34.75 -64.62
CA GLY A 271 26.29 35.51 -63.43
C GLY A 271 24.92 36.17 -63.51
N ASN A 272 24.07 35.82 -64.47
CA ASN A 272 22.71 36.35 -64.61
C ASN A 272 21.74 35.45 -63.82
N VAL A 273 20.63 36.07 -63.36
CA VAL A 273 19.58 35.34 -62.63
C VAL A 273 18.84 34.39 -63.57
N MET A 274 18.82 33.12 -63.23
CA MET A 274 18.06 32.09 -63.95
C MET A 274 16.55 32.31 -63.76
N LYS A 275 15.78 32.06 -64.84
CA LYS A 275 14.33 32.15 -64.83
C LYS A 275 13.70 30.77 -65.10
N ASP A 276 12.53 30.56 -64.50
CA ASP A 276 11.72 29.37 -64.76
C ASP A 276 11.02 29.46 -66.14
N SER A 277 10.29 28.41 -66.52
CA SER A 277 9.56 28.33 -67.79
C SER A 277 8.43 29.37 -67.94
N LEU A 278 8.09 30.08 -66.85
CA LEU A 278 7.08 31.15 -66.78
C LEU A 278 7.71 32.56 -66.69
N GLY A 279 9.04 32.65 -66.72
CA GLY A 279 9.79 33.91 -66.65
C GLY A 279 10.03 34.46 -65.25
N ASN A 280 9.74 33.71 -64.16
CA ASN A 280 10.00 34.11 -62.79
C ASN A 280 11.43 33.78 -62.40
N ASP A 281 12.02 34.59 -61.54
CA ASP A 281 13.37 34.39 -61.00
C ASP A 281 13.44 33.16 -60.10
N ILE A 282 14.37 32.23 -60.36
CA ILE A 282 14.57 31.01 -59.56
C ILE A 282 15.31 31.37 -58.29
N LYS A 283 14.67 31.08 -57.14
CA LYS A 283 15.25 31.22 -55.81
C LYS A 283 15.67 29.89 -55.25
N ILE A 284 16.87 29.82 -54.67
CA ILE A 284 17.38 28.64 -53.98
C ILE A 284 17.68 28.97 -52.53
N ASP A 285 17.59 27.98 -51.68
CA ASP A 285 17.88 28.12 -50.26
C ASP A 285 19.33 28.60 -50.01
N LYS A 286 19.48 29.68 -49.26
CA LYS A 286 20.79 30.17 -48.83
C LYS A 286 21.23 29.38 -47.59
N ILE A 287 22.10 28.39 -47.77
CA ILE A 287 22.67 27.60 -46.67
C ILE A 287 23.84 28.40 -46.06
N VAL A 288 23.78 28.60 -44.74
CA VAL A 288 24.81 29.25 -43.94
C VAL A 288 25.25 28.33 -42.82
N THR A 289 26.55 28.19 -42.66
CA THR A 289 27.13 27.47 -41.49
C THR A 289 27.17 28.43 -40.31
N ILE A 290 26.51 28.08 -39.24
CA ILE A 290 26.55 28.81 -37.99
C ILE A 290 27.28 28.01 -36.94
N SER A 291 27.97 28.69 -36.01
CA SER A 291 28.72 28.03 -34.93
C SER A 291 28.42 28.67 -33.58
N ALA A 292 28.61 27.86 -32.53
CA ALA A 292 28.61 28.32 -31.15
C ALA A 292 29.63 27.48 -30.34
N LYS A 293 30.32 28.14 -29.45
CA LYS A 293 31.18 27.53 -28.42
C LYS A 293 30.35 27.47 -27.13
N THR A 294 30.31 26.31 -26.47
CA THR A 294 29.55 26.10 -25.25
C THR A 294 30.47 25.60 -24.13
N ILE A 295 30.22 26.06 -22.90
CA ILE A 295 30.84 25.51 -21.68
C ILE A 295 29.72 25.07 -20.78
N GLU A 296 29.63 23.75 -20.51
CA GLU A 296 28.70 23.14 -19.62
C GLU A 296 29.32 22.97 -18.23
N PHE A 297 28.69 23.52 -17.21
CA PHE A 297 29.16 23.51 -15.83
C PHE A 297 28.34 22.51 -15.01
N PHE A 298 29.02 21.57 -14.34
CA PHE A 298 28.45 20.58 -13.43
C PHE A 298 28.87 20.93 -12.00
N GLN A 299 27.94 21.49 -11.23
CA GLN A 299 28.12 21.72 -9.79
C GLN A 299 27.66 20.50 -9.00
N SER A 300 28.44 20.03 -8.05
CA SER A 300 28.03 18.96 -7.15
C SER A 300 28.65 19.10 -5.77
N LYS A 301 27.86 18.77 -4.73
CA LYS A 301 28.29 18.63 -3.33
C LYS A 301 27.35 17.59 -2.68
N SER A 302 27.87 16.74 -1.79
CA SER A 302 27.05 15.74 -1.12
C SER A 302 27.33 15.70 0.36
N ALA A 303 26.33 15.21 1.09
CA ALA A 303 26.49 14.82 2.48
C ALA A 303 26.04 13.35 2.65
N THR A 304 26.88 12.53 3.26
CA THR A 304 26.58 11.15 3.65
C THR A 304 26.49 11.06 5.16
N VAL A 305 25.38 10.51 5.65
CA VAL A 305 25.15 10.24 7.07
C VAL A 305 25.28 8.75 7.30
N LEU A 306 26.17 8.34 8.20
CA LEU A 306 26.32 6.95 8.64
C LEU A 306 25.77 6.82 10.05
N ALA A 307 24.87 5.86 10.24
CA ALA A 307 24.21 5.60 11.51
C ALA A 307 24.01 4.09 11.75
N GLU A 308 23.63 3.74 12.95
CA GLU A 308 23.25 2.39 13.35
C GLU A 308 21.94 2.45 14.13
N VAL A 309 20.98 1.60 13.79
CA VAL A 309 19.74 1.43 14.54
C VAL A 309 19.93 0.24 15.47
N ARG A 310 19.79 0.44 16.78
CA ARG A 310 19.91 -0.60 17.81
C ARG A 310 18.56 -0.85 18.44
N TYR A 311 18.17 -2.12 18.54
CA TYR A 311 17.01 -2.58 19.30
C TYR A 311 17.48 -3.11 20.64
N LEU A 312 16.83 -2.64 21.70
CA LEU A 312 17.18 -3.03 23.08
C LEU A 312 15.91 -3.49 23.81
N ASP A 313 16.09 -4.44 24.72
CA ASP A 313 15.05 -4.89 25.66
C ASP A 313 14.79 -3.87 26.78
N SER A 314 13.87 -4.21 27.69
CA SER A 314 13.54 -3.38 28.86
C SER A 314 14.72 -3.17 29.82
N GLN A 315 15.73 -4.03 29.79
CA GLN A 315 16.96 -3.95 30.57
C GLN A 315 18.10 -3.24 29.83
N LYS A 316 17.82 -2.76 28.61
CA LYS A 316 18.78 -2.13 27.70
C LYS A 316 19.86 -3.07 27.15
N ASN A 317 19.62 -4.37 27.13
CA ASN A 317 20.45 -5.29 26.38
C ASN A 317 20.13 -5.20 24.88
N ILE A 318 21.16 -5.22 24.04
CA ILE A 318 20.99 -5.17 22.59
C ILE A 318 20.41 -6.50 22.11
N ILE A 319 19.23 -6.42 21.48
CA ILE A 319 18.56 -7.55 20.84
C ILE A 319 19.08 -7.71 19.40
N ASP A 320 19.17 -6.57 18.68
CA ASP A 320 19.59 -6.54 17.29
C ASP A 320 20.12 -5.16 16.90
N LYS A 321 20.85 -5.09 15.77
CA LYS A 321 21.37 -3.83 15.21
C LYS A 321 21.47 -3.88 13.71
N PHE A 322 21.15 -2.74 13.10
CA PHE A 322 21.08 -2.55 11.65
C PHE A 322 21.88 -1.31 11.25
N PRO A 323 22.77 -1.42 10.25
CA PRO A 323 23.42 -0.23 9.69
C PRO A 323 22.39 0.61 8.94
N LEU A 324 22.53 1.93 9.00
CA LEU A 324 21.77 2.89 8.24
C LEU A 324 22.72 3.91 7.64
N ASP A 325 22.69 4.05 6.33
CA ASP A 325 23.38 5.09 5.59
C ASP A 325 22.35 5.98 4.86
N SER A 326 22.68 7.23 4.66
CA SER A 326 21.86 8.13 3.86
C SER A 326 22.76 9.12 3.14
N GLU A 327 22.48 9.40 1.90
CA GLU A 327 23.24 10.34 1.08
C GLU A 327 22.27 11.32 0.40
N PHE A 328 22.64 12.59 0.43
CA PHE A 328 21.97 13.66 -0.29
C PHE A 328 22.97 14.36 -1.20
N TRP A 329 22.57 14.59 -2.45
CA TRP A 329 23.36 15.29 -3.46
C TRP A 329 22.71 16.62 -3.85
N PHE A 330 23.47 17.70 -3.69
CA PHE A 330 23.22 18.93 -4.44
C PHE A 330 23.84 18.78 -5.83
N ARG A 331 23.06 19.04 -6.87
CA ARG A 331 23.51 19.03 -8.25
C ARG A 331 22.86 20.16 -9.01
N ASN A 332 23.66 20.96 -9.72
CA ASN A 332 23.18 21.95 -10.66
C ASN A 332 23.96 21.84 -11.96
N ILE A 333 23.29 21.96 -13.09
CA ILE A 333 23.88 21.93 -14.42
C ILE A 333 23.37 23.16 -15.14
N TYR A 334 24.30 23.97 -15.63
CA TYR A 334 24.02 25.16 -16.44
C TYR A 334 25.04 25.26 -17.57
N LEU A 335 24.75 26.09 -18.57
CA LEU A 335 25.58 26.24 -19.76
C LEU A 335 25.73 27.71 -20.12
N GLU A 336 26.95 28.11 -20.42
CA GLU A 336 27.30 29.37 -21.05
C GLU A 336 27.66 29.13 -22.51
N PHE A 337 27.36 30.06 -23.39
CA PHE A 337 27.68 29.93 -24.80
C PHE A 337 28.00 31.29 -25.44
N TRP A 338 28.79 31.22 -26.49
CA TRP A 338 29.12 32.34 -27.38
C TRP A 338 28.92 31.90 -28.81
N GLY A 339 28.29 32.75 -29.63
CA GLY A 339 27.93 32.45 -31.01
C GLY A 339 26.45 32.42 -31.29
N ASP A 340 26.01 31.67 -32.30
CA ASP A 340 24.62 31.62 -32.73
C ASP A 340 23.85 30.54 -31.94
N ILE A 341 22.80 30.98 -31.20
CA ILE A 341 21.96 30.08 -30.42
C ILE A 341 21.26 28.98 -31.26
N ARG A 342 21.08 29.19 -32.56
CA ARG A 342 20.48 28.22 -33.49
C ARG A 342 21.41 27.02 -33.75
N ALA A 343 22.72 27.13 -33.42
CA ALA A 343 23.66 26.03 -33.48
C ALA A 343 23.51 25.05 -32.30
N LEU A 344 22.91 25.48 -31.17
CA LEU A 344 22.70 24.70 -29.97
C LEU A 344 21.60 23.65 -30.15
N THR A 345 21.74 22.55 -29.42
CA THR A 345 20.67 21.55 -29.26
C THR A 345 19.55 22.07 -28.35
N LYS A 346 18.37 21.48 -28.44
CA LYS A 346 17.24 21.82 -27.54
C LYS A 346 17.58 21.64 -26.05
N GLY A 347 18.45 20.68 -25.71
CA GLY A 347 18.93 20.45 -24.35
C GLY A 347 19.83 21.59 -23.87
N GLU A 348 20.79 21.99 -24.69
CA GLU A 348 21.72 23.10 -24.41
C GLU A 348 21.00 24.43 -24.26
N ILE A 349 19.97 24.71 -25.09
CA ILE A 349 19.12 25.89 -24.95
C ILE A 349 18.37 25.91 -23.60
N LYS A 350 17.98 24.73 -23.05
CA LYS A 350 17.37 24.67 -21.71
C LYS A 350 18.40 24.94 -20.61
N LEU A 351 19.61 24.43 -20.78
CA LEU A 351 20.71 24.63 -19.82
C LEU A 351 21.23 26.06 -19.82
N SER A 352 21.25 26.75 -20.98
CA SER A 352 21.69 28.14 -21.08
C SER A 352 20.74 29.15 -20.40
N LYS A 353 19.53 28.71 -20.03
CA LYS A 353 18.59 29.51 -19.23
C LYS A 353 18.80 29.37 -17.72
N LYS A 354 19.68 28.46 -17.30
CA LYS A 354 20.10 28.27 -15.91
C LYS A 354 21.41 29.00 -15.65
N SER A 355 21.74 29.21 -14.39
CA SER A 355 22.94 29.87 -13.95
C SER A 355 23.58 29.15 -12.78
N PHE A 356 24.74 29.59 -12.36
CA PHE A 356 25.37 29.20 -11.11
C PHE A 356 24.40 29.37 -9.94
N ILE A 357 24.35 28.36 -9.07
CA ILE A 357 23.64 28.39 -7.80
C ILE A 357 24.67 28.27 -6.68
N PRO A 358 24.67 29.14 -5.65
CA PRO A 358 25.57 28.99 -4.51
C PRO A 358 25.42 27.61 -3.87
N PHE A 359 26.55 27.00 -3.51
CA PHE A 359 26.51 25.71 -2.83
C PHE A 359 25.79 25.83 -1.48
N PRO A 360 24.92 24.84 -1.15
CA PRO A 360 24.29 24.82 0.16
C PRO A 360 25.32 24.61 1.26
N SER A 361 25.04 25.13 2.45
CA SER A 361 25.87 24.86 3.64
C SER A 361 25.84 23.38 4.02
N ASP A 362 26.80 22.96 4.81
CA ASP A 362 26.91 21.58 5.28
C ASP A 362 25.68 21.18 6.10
N GLU A 363 25.13 22.09 6.90
CA GLU A 363 23.93 21.89 7.71
C GLU A 363 22.71 21.63 6.83
N ILE A 364 22.53 22.39 5.74
CA ILE A 364 21.43 22.20 4.79
C ILE A 364 21.53 20.84 4.12
N LEU A 365 22.74 20.41 3.73
CA LEU A 365 22.94 19.10 3.13
C LEU A 365 22.66 17.96 4.10
N ILE A 366 23.05 18.10 5.36
CA ILE A 366 22.73 17.13 6.42
C ILE A 366 21.22 17.09 6.66
N TYR A 367 20.57 18.24 6.80
CA TYR A 367 19.13 18.33 7.01
C TYR A 367 18.34 17.64 5.88
N ASN A 368 18.75 17.82 4.64
CA ASN A 368 18.10 17.19 3.49
C ASN A 368 18.22 15.65 3.46
N ASN A 369 19.07 15.07 4.33
CA ASN A 369 19.09 13.62 4.56
C ASN A 369 17.94 13.12 5.43
N SER A 370 17.26 14.00 6.21
CA SER A 370 16.25 13.59 7.21
C SER A 370 15.16 12.71 6.63
N GLU A 371 14.57 13.08 5.50
CA GLU A 371 13.50 12.31 4.86
C GLU A 371 13.97 10.92 4.39
N ASN A 372 15.20 10.82 3.94
CA ASN A 372 15.77 9.53 3.53
C ASN A 372 16.05 8.63 4.75
N ILE A 373 16.58 9.22 5.82
CA ILE A 373 16.80 8.54 7.11
C ILE A 373 15.47 8.06 7.68
N LYS A 374 14.42 8.90 7.74
CA LYS A 374 13.08 8.53 8.19
C LYS A 374 12.54 7.32 7.43
N ARG A 375 12.62 7.35 6.10
CA ARG A 375 12.12 6.25 5.26
C ARG A 375 12.85 4.93 5.54
N LYS A 376 14.19 4.97 5.65
CA LYS A 376 15.01 3.79 5.97
C LYS A 376 14.75 3.30 7.38
N LEU A 377 14.71 4.20 8.36
CA LEU A 377 14.38 3.89 9.76
C LEU A 377 13.01 3.24 9.88
N LYS A 378 11.99 3.81 9.22
CA LYS A 378 10.63 3.23 9.17
C LYS A 378 10.66 1.81 8.61
N SER A 379 11.42 1.56 7.54
CA SER A 379 11.55 0.23 6.95
C SER A 379 12.18 -0.77 7.92
N ILE A 380 13.27 -0.38 8.60
CA ILE A 380 13.97 -1.19 9.59
C ILE A 380 13.01 -1.50 10.75
N ILE A 381 12.32 -0.50 11.31
CA ILE A 381 11.38 -0.69 12.42
C ILE A 381 10.23 -1.62 12.05
N LYS A 382 9.70 -1.52 10.83
CA LYS A 382 8.60 -2.40 10.38
C LYS A 382 9.05 -3.84 10.09
N SER A 383 10.30 -4.07 9.75
CA SER A 383 10.84 -5.42 9.52
C SER A 383 11.15 -6.17 10.80
N PHE A 384 11.36 -5.46 11.91
CA PHE A 384 11.61 -6.06 13.22
C PHE A 384 10.28 -6.52 13.85
N ARG A 385 10.15 -7.81 14.08
CA ARG A 385 8.95 -8.49 14.63
C ARG A 385 9.07 -8.77 16.10
#